data_00b774a2a7dce382bc7d072d9a6cc52e
#
_entry.id   00b774a2a7dce382bc7d072d9a6cc52e
#
_cell.length_a   1.000
_cell.length_b   1.000
_cell.length_c   1.000
_cell.angle_alpha   90.00
_cell.angle_beta   90.00
_cell.angle_gamma   90.00
#
_symmetry.space_group_name_H-M   'P 1'
#
loop_
_entity.id
_entity.type
_entity.pdbx_description
1 polymer ?
#
loop_
_entity_poly.entity_id
_entity_poly.type
_entity_poly.pdbx_seq_one_letter_code
_entity_poly.pdbx_strand_id
1 'polypeptide(L)'
;MATFIALISETQQGETKFEESVDRATRFKENAEKVGIQITGIYWTMGAYDGVLLFEAEKDETAVAFLHYVASKGTVRTQTLRAFDADATRSIIETMLKNQ
;
A
#
# COMPACT_ATOMS: atom_id res chain seq x y z
N MET A 1 -3.39 -2.03 14.38
CA MET A 1 -3.32 -2.46 12.96
C MET A 1 -1.90 -2.29 12.44
N ALA A 2 -1.51 -3.11 11.50
CA ALA A 2 -0.20 -3.01 10.87
C ALA A 2 -0.24 -1.98 9.74
N THR A 3 0.85 -1.23 9.59
CA THR A 3 0.97 -0.17 8.59
C THR A 3 1.80 -0.65 7.40
N PHE A 4 1.35 -0.31 6.20
CA PHE A 4 1.99 -0.70 4.96
C PHE A 4 2.14 0.50 4.03
N ILE A 5 3.20 0.49 3.24
CA ILE A 5 3.43 1.47 2.19
C ILE A 5 3.59 0.68 0.89
N ALA A 6 2.68 0.89 -0.06
CA ALA A 6 2.79 0.27 -1.38
C ALA A 6 3.34 1.30 -2.37
N LEU A 7 4.47 0.96 -2.97
CA LEU A 7 5.05 1.75 -4.06
C LEU A 7 4.45 1.23 -5.36
N ILE A 8 3.87 2.12 -6.14
CA ILE A 8 3.05 1.75 -7.28
C ILE A 8 3.73 2.15 -8.58
N SER A 9 3.78 1.21 -9.52
CA SER A 9 4.26 1.47 -10.89
C SER A 9 3.13 1.18 -11.86
N GLU A 10 2.85 2.12 -12.77
CA GLU A 10 1.88 1.89 -13.83
C GLU A 10 2.44 0.87 -14.81
N THR A 11 1.59 -0.05 -15.26
CA THR A 11 1.91 -0.92 -16.40
C THR A 11 1.64 -0.15 -17.69
N GLN A 12 2.00 -0.73 -18.83
CA GLN A 12 1.67 -0.12 -20.12
C GLN A 12 0.16 0.10 -20.24
N GLN A 13 -0.63 -0.86 -19.80
CA GLN A 13 -2.10 -0.74 -19.80
C GLN A 13 -2.55 0.42 -18.92
N GLY A 14 -1.95 0.59 -17.75
CA GLY A 14 -2.27 1.70 -16.86
C GLY A 14 -1.90 3.04 -17.46
N GLU A 15 -0.73 3.13 -18.09
CA GLU A 15 -0.27 4.37 -18.74
C GLU A 15 -1.21 4.82 -19.84
N THR A 16 -1.71 3.89 -20.66
CA THR A 16 -2.63 4.23 -21.75
C THR A 16 -3.97 4.75 -21.25
N LYS A 17 -4.28 4.51 -19.97
CA LYS A 17 -5.54 4.93 -19.35
C LYS A 17 -5.29 5.78 -18.12
N PHE A 18 -4.21 6.54 -18.13
CA PHE A 18 -3.81 7.31 -16.95
C PHE A 18 -4.88 8.31 -16.52
N GLU A 19 -5.65 8.87 -17.45
CA GLU A 19 -6.72 9.81 -17.13
C GLU A 19 -7.83 9.19 -16.25
N GLU A 20 -7.88 7.86 -16.16
CA GLU A 20 -8.84 7.14 -15.31
C GLU A 20 -8.25 6.78 -13.94
N SER A 21 -7.00 7.19 -13.65
CA SER A 21 -6.30 6.71 -12.47
C SER A 21 -6.95 7.16 -11.15
N VAL A 22 -7.52 8.35 -11.11
CA VAL A 22 -8.20 8.83 -9.91
C VAL A 22 -9.46 8.00 -9.64
N ASP A 23 -10.22 7.70 -10.67
CA ASP A 23 -11.43 6.87 -10.53
C ASP A 23 -11.08 5.45 -10.11
N ARG A 24 -9.98 4.89 -10.67
CA ARG A 24 -9.50 3.58 -10.24
C ARG A 24 -9.11 3.58 -8.76
N ALA A 25 -8.41 4.61 -8.31
CA ALA A 25 -7.99 4.74 -6.92
C ALA A 25 -9.20 4.82 -6.00
N THR A 26 -10.23 5.55 -6.39
CA THR A 26 -11.46 5.66 -5.61
C THR A 26 -12.13 4.29 -5.45
N ARG A 27 -12.22 3.51 -6.53
CA ARG A 27 -12.78 2.15 -6.49
C ARG A 27 -11.97 1.22 -5.59
N PHE A 28 -10.64 1.31 -5.67
CA PHE A 28 -9.78 0.50 -4.81
C PHE A 28 -9.97 0.86 -3.33
N LYS A 29 -10.12 2.14 -3.03
CA LYS A 29 -10.37 2.58 -1.66
C LYS A 29 -11.70 2.01 -1.14
N GLU A 30 -12.76 2.07 -1.92
CA GLU A 30 -14.05 1.52 -1.54
C GLU A 30 -13.97 0.01 -1.29
N ASN A 31 -13.28 -0.71 -2.18
CA ASN A 31 -13.11 -2.15 -2.03
C ASN A 31 -12.23 -2.52 -0.84
N ALA A 32 -11.23 -1.70 -0.54
CA ALA A 32 -10.36 -1.91 0.63
C ALA A 32 -11.18 -1.84 1.92
N GLU A 33 -12.07 -0.87 2.03
CA GLU A 33 -12.90 -0.70 3.21
C GLU A 33 -13.79 -1.92 3.47
N LYS A 34 -14.26 -2.57 2.41
CA LYS A 34 -15.11 -3.77 2.52
C LYS A 34 -14.38 -4.95 3.16
N VAL A 35 -13.07 -5.01 3.06
CA VAL A 35 -12.28 -6.10 3.64
C VAL A 35 -11.48 -5.67 4.86
N GLY A 36 -11.82 -4.52 5.44
CA GLY A 36 -11.22 -4.07 6.69
C GLY A 36 -9.87 -3.38 6.53
N ILE A 37 -9.53 -2.97 5.33
CA ILE A 37 -8.30 -2.20 5.09
C ILE A 37 -8.64 -0.71 5.16
N GLN A 38 -7.86 0.03 5.93
CA GLN A 38 -8.01 1.46 6.08
C GLN A 38 -6.92 2.16 5.27
N ILE A 39 -7.32 2.85 4.20
CA ILE A 39 -6.38 3.62 3.39
C ILE A 39 -6.22 4.99 4.03
N THR A 40 -4.98 5.34 4.40
CA THR A 40 -4.67 6.59 5.07
C THR A 40 -4.04 7.63 4.14
N GLY A 41 -3.59 7.22 2.96
CA GLY A 41 -3.07 8.17 1.99
C GLY A 41 -2.91 7.55 0.62
N ILE A 42 -3.19 8.33 -0.41
CA ILE A 42 -2.98 7.98 -1.81
C ILE A 42 -2.35 9.19 -2.47
N TYR A 43 -1.18 8.99 -3.09
CA TYR A 43 -0.48 10.08 -3.77
C TYR A 43 0.04 9.61 -5.12
N TRP A 44 -0.05 10.47 -6.12
CA TRP A 44 0.60 10.29 -7.40
C TRP A 44 1.98 10.95 -7.31
N THR A 45 3.00 10.25 -7.78
CA THR A 45 4.38 10.71 -7.63
C THR A 45 5.09 10.80 -8.97
N MET A 46 6.15 11.56 -9.01
CA MET A 46 7.09 11.57 -10.13
C MET A 46 8.36 10.85 -9.67
N GLY A 47 9.15 10.35 -10.62
CA GLY A 47 10.40 9.66 -10.31
C GLY A 47 10.28 8.16 -10.56
N ALA A 48 10.94 7.36 -9.72
CA ALA A 48 11.04 5.92 -9.93
C ALA A 48 9.71 5.19 -9.82
N TYR A 49 8.76 5.75 -9.07
CA TYR A 49 7.43 5.17 -8.87
C TYR A 49 6.37 6.17 -9.27
N ASP A 50 5.22 5.68 -9.70
CA ASP A 50 4.12 6.51 -10.18
C ASP A 50 3.13 6.89 -9.08
N GLY A 51 3.16 6.19 -7.97
CA GLY A 51 2.30 6.50 -6.85
C GLY A 51 2.71 5.82 -5.57
N VAL A 52 2.07 6.24 -4.48
CA VAL A 52 2.28 5.69 -3.14
C VAL A 52 0.92 5.51 -2.48
N LEU A 53 0.73 4.34 -1.88
CA LEU A 53 -0.49 4.00 -1.15
C LEU A 53 -0.09 3.69 0.28
N LEU A 54 -0.66 4.44 1.23
CA LEU A 54 -0.46 4.19 2.67
C LEU A 54 -1.72 3.56 3.22
N PHE A 55 -1.58 2.41 3.90
CA PHE A 55 -2.75 1.75 4.44
C PHE A 55 -2.43 0.93 5.68
N GLU A 56 -3.48 0.60 6.42
CA GLU A 56 -3.41 -0.23 7.61
C GLU A 56 -4.30 -1.45 7.44
N ALA A 57 -3.85 -2.59 7.97
CA ALA A 57 -4.59 -3.83 7.95
C ALA A 57 -4.34 -4.59 9.26
N GLU A 58 -5.35 -5.33 9.72
CA GLU A 58 -5.25 -6.15 10.93
C GLU A 58 -4.23 -7.28 10.75
N LYS A 59 -4.26 -7.91 9.58
CA LYS A 59 -3.45 -9.10 9.28
C LYS A 59 -2.67 -8.91 8.01
N ASP A 60 -1.47 -9.47 7.99
CA ASP A 60 -0.63 -9.46 6.79
C ASP A 60 -1.33 -10.14 5.61
N GLU A 61 -2.05 -11.22 5.87
CA GLU A 61 -2.77 -11.96 4.82
C GLU A 61 -3.81 -11.09 4.14
N THR A 62 -4.52 -10.25 4.90
CA THR A 62 -5.51 -9.33 4.34
C THR A 62 -4.82 -8.30 3.45
N ALA A 63 -3.68 -7.77 3.90
CA ALA A 63 -2.90 -6.81 3.11
C ALA A 63 -2.44 -7.42 1.79
N VAL A 64 -1.89 -8.65 1.85
CA VAL A 64 -1.39 -9.34 0.65
C VAL A 64 -2.54 -9.64 -0.31
N ALA A 65 -3.68 -10.10 0.20
CA ALA A 65 -4.84 -10.38 -0.64
C ALA A 65 -5.32 -9.11 -1.36
N PHE A 66 -5.36 -7.99 -0.67
CA PHE A 66 -5.74 -6.71 -1.27
C PHE A 66 -4.78 -6.29 -2.38
N LEU A 67 -3.47 -6.45 -2.14
CA LEU A 67 -2.45 -6.10 -3.13
C LEU A 67 -2.53 -6.97 -4.37
N HIS A 68 -2.78 -8.26 -4.22
CA HIS A 68 -3.01 -9.15 -5.35
C HIS A 68 -4.28 -8.76 -6.11
N TYR A 69 -5.32 -8.37 -5.38
CA TYR A 69 -6.55 -7.87 -6.02
C TYR A 69 -6.25 -6.64 -6.88
N VAL A 70 -5.51 -5.67 -6.33
CA VAL A 70 -5.14 -4.46 -7.08
C VAL A 70 -4.34 -4.84 -8.33
N ALA A 71 -3.34 -5.70 -8.18
CA ALA A 71 -2.47 -6.12 -9.29
C ALA A 71 -3.25 -6.91 -10.35
N SER A 72 -4.29 -7.65 -9.95
CA SER A 72 -5.08 -8.49 -10.87
C SER A 72 -5.81 -7.68 -11.93
N LYS A 73 -5.99 -6.38 -11.72
CA LYS A 73 -6.62 -5.49 -12.69
C LYS A 73 -5.69 -5.15 -13.85
N GLY A 74 -4.40 -5.42 -13.73
CA GLY A 74 -3.44 -5.28 -14.81
C GLY A 74 -2.94 -3.86 -15.08
N THR A 75 -3.43 -2.87 -14.33
CA THR A 75 -3.06 -1.46 -14.57
C THR A 75 -1.85 -1.00 -13.76
N VAL A 76 -1.53 -1.70 -12.66
CA VAL A 76 -0.41 -1.31 -11.80
C VAL A 76 0.32 -2.55 -11.29
N ARG A 77 1.60 -2.33 -10.94
CA ARG A 77 2.39 -3.27 -10.14
C ARG A 77 2.71 -2.58 -8.83
N THR A 78 2.87 -3.37 -7.78
CA THR A 78 3.14 -2.83 -6.45
C THR A 78 4.39 -3.47 -5.85
N GLN A 79 5.12 -2.66 -5.07
CA GLN A 79 6.16 -3.13 -4.19
C GLN A 79 5.80 -2.63 -2.81
N THR A 80 5.56 -3.54 -1.88
CA THR A 80 4.99 -3.18 -0.58
C THR A 80 6.01 -3.33 0.53
N LEU A 81 6.04 -2.33 1.40
CA LEU A 81 6.90 -2.27 2.56
C LEU A 81 6.03 -2.37 3.82
N ARG A 82 6.49 -3.18 4.78
CA ARG A 82 5.90 -3.13 6.12
C ARG A 82 6.52 -1.93 6.83
N ALA A 83 5.69 -1.03 7.35
CA ALA A 83 6.16 0.23 7.94
C ALA A 83 5.95 0.23 9.45
N PHE A 84 6.83 0.89 10.17
CA PHE A 84 6.79 1.02 11.62
C PHE A 84 6.93 2.49 11.98
N ASP A 85 5.99 2.99 12.78
CA ASP A 85 6.07 4.38 13.23
C ASP A 85 7.11 4.52 14.36
N ALA A 86 7.22 5.72 14.92
CA ALA A 86 8.21 5.99 15.96
C ALA A 86 7.98 5.14 17.22
N ASP A 87 6.73 4.97 17.62
CA ASP A 87 6.43 4.18 18.83
C ASP A 87 6.75 2.71 18.62
N ALA A 88 6.36 2.15 17.47
CA ALA A 88 6.71 0.77 17.15
C ALA A 88 8.22 0.59 17.08
N THR A 89 8.93 1.57 16.52
CA THR A 89 10.38 1.52 16.41
C THR A 89 11.05 1.58 17.79
N ARG A 90 10.50 2.34 18.73
CA ARG A 90 11.01 2.32 20.11
C ARG A 90 10.92 0.92 20.72
N SER A 91 9.80 0.21 20.50
CA SER A 91 9.64 -1.15 20.98
C SER A 91 10.65 -2.10 20.32
N ILE A 92 10.91 -1.91 19.03
CA ILE A 92 11.93 -2.68 18.31
C ILE A 92 13.31 -2.46 18.96
N ILE A 93 13.66 -1.21 19.25
CA ILE A 93 14.92 -0.86 19.88
C ILE A 93 15.04 -1.52 21.26
N GLU A 94 13.98 -1.47 22.06
CA GLU A 94 13.96 -2.12 23.38
C GLU A 94 14.26 -3.59 23.27
N THR A 95 13.63 -4.27 22.32
CA THR A 95 13.87 -5.70 22.08
C THR A 95 15.31 -5.95 21.63
N MET A 96 15.83 -5.10 20.75
CA MET A 96 17.21 -5.20 20.29
C MET A 96 18.19 -5.10 21.45
N LEU A 97 17.97 -4.18 22.38
CA LEU A 97 18.86 -3.96 23.52
C LEU A 97 18.83 -5.13 24.51
N LYS A 98 17.72 -5.87 24.59
CA LYS A 98 17.64 -7.06 25.45
C LYS A 98 18.54 -8.21 25.00
N ASN A 99 18.99 -8.18 23.75
CA ASN A 99 19.86 -9.23 23.19
C ASN A 99 21.35 -9.00 23.47
N GLN A 100 21.68 -7.97 24.25
CA GLN A 100 23.07 -7.65 24.58
C GLN A 100 23.52 -8.26 25.90
#